data_35605d156f9293353b4531f493fbce96
#
_entry.id   35605d156f9293353b4531f493fbce96
#
_cell.length_a   1.000
_cell.length_b   1.000
_cell.length_c   1.000
_cell.angle_alpha   90.00
_cell.angle_beta   90.00
_cell.angle_gamma   90.00
#
_symmetry.space_group_name_H-M   'P 1'
#
loop_
_entity.id
_entity.type
_entity.pdbx_description
1 polymer ?
#
loop_
_entity_poly.entity_id
_entity_poly.type
_entity_poly.pdbx_seq_one_letter_code
_entity_poly.pdbx_strand_id
1 'polypeptide(L)'
;MLLSELKTGESAVITKVKGYGAFRKRLNEMGFIRGKVVKAVKNAPLNDPIEYSIMGYEISLRRQEAAFIEIVSLEEASSIVGVSGSARDAEEAFADRKSVV
;
A
#
# COMPACT_ATOMS: atom_id res chain seq x y z
N MET A 1 5.57 -5.28 8.31
CA MET A 1 4.95 -4.12 8.99
C MET A 1 3.54 -3.93 8.47
N LEU A 2 2.64 -3.52 9.35
CA LEU A 2 1.27 -3.27 8.95
C LEU A 2 1.08 -1.81 8.61
N LEU A 3 0.16 -1.53 7.70
CA LEU A 3 -0.12 -0.16 7.32
C LEU A 3 -0.53 0.69 8.52
N SER A 4 -1.21 0.08 9.47
CA SER A 4 -1.63 0.80 10.67
C SER A 4 -0.45 1.30 11.50
N GLU A 5 0.75 0.76 11.26
CA GLU A 5 1.93 1.15 12.00
C GLU A 5 2.71 2.26 11.29
N LEU A 6 2.33 2.62 10.09
CA LEU A 6 3.03 3.65 9.34
C LEU A 6 2.75 5.00 9.99
N LYS A 7 3.81 5.78 10.19
CA LYS A 7 3.68 7.07 10.85
C LYS A 7 3.38 8.18 9.88
N THR A 8 2.72 9.21 10.38
CA THR A 8 2.38 10.36 9.56
C THR A 8 3.63 10.89 8.85
N GLY A 9 3.48 11.10 7.57
CA GLY A 9 4.58 11.60 6.74
C GLY A 9 5.42 10.51 6.12
N GLU A 10 5.25 9.27 6.55
CA GLU A 10 6.02 8.18 5.99
C GLU A 10 5.30 7.52 4.83
N SER A 11 6.07 7.00 3.90
CA SER A 11 5.54 6.29 2.74
C SER A 11 6.04 4.86 2.75
N ALA A 12 5.29 3.99 2.11
CA ALA A 12 5.64 2.58 2.06
C ALA A 12 5.00 1.95 0.84
N VAL A 13 5.38 0.71 0.55
CA VAL A 13 4.84 -0.03 -0.58
C VAL A 13 3.99 -1.16 -0.03
N ILE A 14 2.82 -1.34 -0.59
CA ILE A 14 1.91 -2.40 -0.17
C ILE A 14 2.42 -3.72 -0.70
N THR A 15 2.57 -4.70 0.17
CA THR A 15 3.04 -6.02 -0.23
C THR A 15 1.92 -7.04 -0.19
N LYS A 16 0.92 -6.85 0.64
CA LYS A 16 -0.15 -7.80 0.74
C LYS A 16 -1.38 -7.19 1.37
N VAL A 17 -2.53 -7.53 0.84
CA VAL A 17 -3.79 -7.11 1.43
C VAL A 17 -4.49 -8.37 1.91
N LYS A 18 -4.67 -8.48 3.22
CA LYS A 18 -5.31 -9.64 3.81
C LYS A 18 -6.81 -9.40 3.92
N GLY A 19 -7.52 -10.35 4.42
CA GLY A 19 -8.96 -10.25 4.54
C GLY A 19 -9.65 -11.07 3.48
N TYR A 20 -10.96 -11.02 3.45
CA TYR A 20 -11.69 -11.84 2.53
C TYR A 20 -12.85 -11.11 1.92
N GLY A 21 -13.31 -11.66 0.80
CA GLY A 21 -14.58 -11.30 0.20
C GLY A 21 -14.74 -9.84 -0.07
N ALA A 22 -15.88 -9.30 0.30
CA ALA A 22 -16.21 -7.93 -0.01
C ALA A 22 -15.28 -6.92 0.63
N PHE A 23 -14.79 -7.21 1.82
CA PHE A 23 -13.88 -6.31 2.52
C PHE A 23 -12.59 -6.12 1.73
N ARG A 24 -11.98 -7.23 1.32
CA ARG A 24 -10.74 -7.16 0.57
C ARG A 24 -10.97 -6.51 -0.78
N LYS A 25 -12.09 -6.84 -1.42
CA LYS A 25 -12.42 -6.27 -2.70
C LYS A 25 -12.59 -4.76 -2.58
N ARG A 26 -13.21 -4.30 -1.51
CA ARG A 26 -13.40 -2.88 -1.29
C ARG A 26 -12.06 -2.16 -1.14
N LEU A 27 -11.13 -2.74 -0.39
CA LEU A 27 -9.83 -2.15 -0.23
C LEU A 27 -9.10 -2.05 -1.57
N ASN A 28 -9.18 -3.10 -2.37
CA ASN A 28 -8.55 -3.09 -3.67
C ASN A 28 -9.16 -2.03 -4.59
N GLU A 29 -10.47 -1.88 -4.52
CA GLU A 29 -11.14 -0.89 -5.37
C GLU A 29 -10.80 0.53 -4.96
N MET A 30 -10.45 0.73 -3.70
CA MET A 30 -10.03 2.03 -3.25
C MET A 30 -8.56 2.33 -3.62
N GLY A 31 -7.85 1.35 -4.15
CA GLY A 31 -6.47 1.56 -4.57
C GLY A 31 -5.44 0.88 -3.70
N PHE A 32 -5.85 0.20 -2.64
CA PHE A 32 -4.89 -0.49 -1.79
C PHE A 32 -4.54 -1.82 -2.43
N ILE A 33 -3.62 -1.76 -3.37
CA ILE A 33 -3.25 -2.89 -4.19
C ILE A 33 -1.76 -3.16 -4.04
N ARG A 34 -1.38 -4.41 -4.05
CA ARG A 34 0.01 -4.79 -3.95
C ARG A 34 0.85 -4.02 -4.95
N GLY A 35 1.96 -3.51 -4.50
CA GLY A 35 2.90 -2.79 -5.35
C GLY A 35 2.68 -1.29 -5.39
N LYS A 36 1.61 -0.79 -4.81
CA LYS A 36 1.36 0.64 -4.83
C LYS A 36 2.00 1.33 -3.64
N VAL A 37 2.39 2.57 -3.83
CA VAL A 37 2.97 3.37 -2.76
C VAL A 37 1.84 4.05 -2.01
N VAL A 38 1.91 4.00 -0.70
CA VAL A 38 0.93 4.64 0.16
C VAL A 38 1.66 5.52 1.16
N LYS A 39 1.09 6.65 1.49
CA LYS A 39 1.69 7.57 2.46
C LYS A 39 0.67 7.86 3.54
N ALA A 40 1.13 7.87 4.78
CA ALA A 40 0.27 8.25 5.89
C ALA A 40 0.29 9.77 5.97
N VAL A 41 -0.87 10.37 5.76
CA VAL A 41 -0.94 11.82 5.65
C VAL A 41 -1.30 12.46 6.99
N LYS A 42 -2.27 11.86 7.68
CA LYS A 42 -2.79 12.52 8.86
C LYS A 42 -3.53 11.53 9.73
N ASN A 43 -3.42 11.69 11.02
CA ASN A 43 -4.20 10.89 11.95
C ASN A 43 -5.27 11.78 12.57
N ALA A 44 -6.40 11.19 12.87
CA ALA A 44 -7.41 11.90 13.65
C ALA A 44 -6.85 12.08 15.07
N PRO A 45 -7.48 12.92 15.88
CA PRO A 45 -6.98 13.19 17.23
C PRO A 45 -6.72 11.94 18.06
N LEU A 46 -7.49 10.88 17.84
CA LEU A 46 -7.30 9.63 18.57
C LEU A 46 -6.58 8.60 17.72
N ASN A 47 -5.94 9.03 16.66
CA ASN A 47 -5.22 8.16 15.74
C ASN A 47 -6.15 7.17 15.04
N ASP A 48 -7.41 7.55 14.88
CA ASP A 48 -8.38 6.68 14.21
C ASP A 48 -9.58 7.54 13.78
N PRO A 49 -9.89 7.62 12.50
CA PRO A 49 -9.25 6.90 11.40
C PRO A 49 -7.93 7.56 10.98
N ILE A 50 -7.22 6.88 10.13
CA ILE A 50 -5.96 7.39 9.61
C ILE A 50 -6.19 7.76 8.15
N GLU A 51 -5.70 8.91 7.75
CA GLU A 51 -5.85 9.35 6.38
C GLU A 51 -4.61 8.98 5.59
N TYR A 52 -4.79 8.32 4.47
CA TYR A 52 -3.69 7.89 3.61
C TYR A 52 -3.83 8.51 2.24
N SER A 53 -2.70 8.71 1.58
CA SER A 53 -2.68 9.16 0.20
C SER A 53 -2.21 7.98 -0.65
N ILE A 54 -2.99 7.64 -1.66
CA ILE A 54 -2.62 6.55 -2.54
C ILE A 54 -3.15 6.86 -3.94
N MET A 55 -2.29 6.73 -4.93
CA MET A 55 -2.64 6.97 -6.32
C MET A 55 -3.28 8.33 -6.56
N GLY A 56 -2.84 9.32 -5.80
CA GLY A 56 -3.35 10.68 -5.98
C GLY A 56 -4.64 10.97 -5.23
N TYR A 57 -5.16 10.02 -4.49
CA TYR A 57 -6.37 10.22 -3.72
C TYR A 57 -6.08 10.14 -2.24
N GLU A 58 -6.89 10.80 -1.44
CA GLU A 58 -6.79 10.70 0.00
C GLU A 58 -7.96 9.87 0.48
N ILE A 59 -7.66 8.85 1.23
CA ILE A 59 -8.66 7.89 1.70
C ILE A 59 -8.43 7.62 3.18
N SER A 60 -9.49 7.60 3.95
CA SER A 60 -9.40 7.30 5.37
C SER A 60 -9.74 5.83 5.62
N LEU A 61 -8.94 5.21 6.47
CA LEU A 61 -9.22 3.86 6.90
C LEU A 61 -9.21 3.82 8.41
N ARG A 62 -10.06 3.01 8.97
CA ARG A 62 -10.00 2.75 10.39
C ARG A 62 -8.71 1.98 10.65
N ARG A 63 -8.15 2.19 11.82
CA ARG A 63 -6.91 1.52 12.18
C ARG A 63 -7.03 0.01 12.06
N GLN A 64 -8.17 -0.54 12.46
CA GLN A 64 -8.36 -1.98 12.35
C GLN A 64 -8.42 -2.44 10.89
N GLU A 65 -8.86 -1.59 9.99
CA GLU A 65 -8.87 -1.93 8.58
C GLU A 65 -7.45 -1.88 8.02
N ALA A 66 -6.70 -0.86 8.41
CA ALA A 66 -5.32 -0.72 7.95
C ALA A 66 -4.45 -1.87 8.43
N ALA A 67 -4.83 -2.50 9.51
CA ALA A 67 -4.07 -3.62 10.04
C ALA A 67 -4.14 -4.85 9.14
N PHE A 68 -5.03 -4.88 8.16
CA PHE A 68 -5.09 -5.99 7.22
C PHE A 68 -4.17 -5.79 6.02
N ILE A 69 -3.46 -4.67 5.96
CA ILE A 69 -2.59 -4.38 4.83
C ILE A 69 -1.15 -4.44 5.30
N GLU A 70 -0.34 -5.26 4.62
CA GLU A 70 1.07 -5.37 4.94
C GLU A 70 1.87 -4.49 4.01
N ILE A 71 2.88 -3.84 4.55
CA ILE A 71 3.71 -2.91 3.80
C ILE A 71 5.17 -3.15 4.10
N VAL A 72 6.03 -2.60 3.24
CA VAL A 72 7.46 -2.52 3.53
C VAL A 72 7.86 -1.09 3.27
N SER A 73 8.94 -0.64 3.89
CA SER A 73 9.38 0.73 3.68
C SER A 73 9.82 0.92 2.25
N LEU A 74 9.87 2.16 1.80
CA LEU A 74 10.36 2.43 0.45
C LEU A 74 11.78 1.94 0.30
N GLU A 75 12.56 2.05 1.35
CA GLU A 75 13.92 1.61 1.33
C GLU A 75 14.01 0.12 1.11
N GLU A 76 13.20 -0.64 1.82
CA GLU A 76 13.18 -2.08 1.65
C GLU A 76 12.69 -2.46 0.27
N ALA A 77 11.70 -1.77 -0.23
CA ALA A 77 11.16 -2.05 -1.54
C ALA A 77 12.20 -1.77 -2.62
N SER A 78 12.95 -0.70 -2.44
CA SER A 78 14.00 -0.36 -3.38
C SER A 78 15.09 -1.42 -3.40
N SER A 79 15.44 -1.93 -2.24
CA SER A 79 16.44 -2.97 -2.15
C SER A 79 16.00 -4.21 -2.87
N ILE A 80 14.76 -4.60 -2.67
CA ILE A 80 14.24 -5.79 -3.31
C ILE A 80 14.24 -5.63 -4.81
N VAL A 81 13.79 -4.48 -5.29
CA VAL A 81 13.76 -4.22 -6.70
C VAL A 81 15.17 -4.20 -7.26
N GLY A 82 16.08 -3.58 -6.54
CA GLY A 82 17.45 -3.51 -6.99
C GLY A 82 18.08 -4.88 -7.10
N VAL A 83 17.75 -5.74 -6.15
CA VAL A 83 18.30 -7.06 -6.16
C VAL A 83 17.75 -7.85 -7.34
N SER A 84 16.51 -7.62 -7.68
CA SER A 84 15.91 -8.36 -8.76
C SER A 84 16.39 -7.86 -10.11
N GLY A 85 17.30 -6.95 -10.11
CA GLY A 85 17.91 -6.55 -11.34
C GLY A 85 17.47 -5.23 -11.83
N SER A 86 16.28 -4.88 -11.72
CA SER A 86 15.90 -3.59 -12.14
C SER A 86 14.47 -3.36 -11.91
N ALA A 87 14.19 -2.11 -11.66
CA ALA A 87 12.83 -1.68 -11.48
C ALA A 87 12.12 -1.83 -12.80
N ARG A 88 12.86 -1.72 -13.84
CA ARG A 88 12.30 -1.82 -15.14
C ARG A 88 11.68 -3.16 -15.38
N ASP A 89 12.37 -4.20 -14.94
CA ASP A 89 11.84 -5.51 -15.11
C ASP A 89 10.56 -5.67 -14.33
N ALA A 90 10.53 -5.13 -13.15
CA ALA A 90 9.35 -5.22 -12.33
C ALA A 90 8.21 -4.49 -13.01
N GLU A 91 8.49 -3.35 -13.57
CA GLU A 91 7.46 -2.61 -14.23
C GLU A 91 6.92 -3.33 -15.40
N GLU A 92 7.76 -3.95 -16.13
CA GLU A 92 7.31 -4.67 -17.27
C GLU A 92 6.43 -5.81 -16.87
N ALA A 93 6.79 -6.46 -15.81
CA ALA A 93 6.01 -7.56 -15.34
C ALA A 93 4.63 -7.10 -14.96
N PHE A 94 4.53 -5.93 -14.35
CA PHE A 94 3.26 -5.42 -14.03
C PHE A 94 2.53 -4.94 -15.21
N ALA A 95 3.18 -4.21 -16.06
CA ALA A 95 2.53 -3.62 -17.20
C ALA A 95 1.97 -4.67 -18.06
N ASP A 96 2.66 -5.70 -18.11
CA ASP A 96 2.20 -6.70 -18.89
C ASP A 96 1.13 -7.33 -18.35
N ARG A 97 1.21 -7.41 -17.29
CA ARG A 97 0.32 -8.04 -16.80
C ARG A 97 -0.74 -7.44 -16.72
N LYS A 98 -0.51 -6.52 -17.01
CA LYS A 98 -1.20 -6.02 -17.14
C LYS A 98 -1.87 -6.19 -17.87
N SER A 99 -1.54 -6.46 -17.87
CA SER A 99 -2.01 -6.66 -18.29
C SER A 99 -2.61 -7.23 -18.12
N VAL A 100 -2.60 -7.30 -17.58
CA VAL A 100 -2.92 -7.81 -17.32
C VAL A 100 -3.73 -7.86 -17.23
N VAL A 101 -3.99 -7.56 -17.35
CA VAL A 101 -4.44 -7.55 -17.43
C VAL A 101 -4.92 -7.97 -17.60
#